data_cbbce5339f589f3b0fb4c691e73a6c18
#
_entry.id   cbbce5339f589f3b0fb4c691e73a6c18
#
_cell.length_a   1.000
_cell.length_b   1.000
_cell.length_c   1.000
_cell.angle_alpha   90.00
_cell.angle_beta   90.00
_cell.angle_gamma   90.00
#
_symmetry.space_group_name_H-M   'P 1'
#
loop_
_entity.id
_entity.type
_entity.pdbx_description
1 polymer ?
#
loop_
_entity_poly.entity_id
_entity_poly.type
_entity_poly.pdbx_seq_one_letter_code
_entity_poly.pdbx_strand_id
1 'polypeptide(L)'
;MFHLHYNGSHSTAGGLTARFAAAALGRGTRRRPPQEIVMSKLDPLFSSELAQAESRRVRRRLRAAGAAPAGRIALDGATLLNFSSNDYLGLSRHPLLIDRSREWAARHGAGAQASRLVCGNLDLHEQVEAKLARLKGTEAALLLASGWQANAAVLPALLRAAAGQGEVQVYADKLNHASLHHGCQAAGVRQIRFRHNDLDHLEALLAARADPSAAPAARFILTESVFSMDGDRTDVARLAALAERYQAFVYLDEAHATGVLGPGGMGLAGLAPGGVDLAMGTFSKALGGFGAYVAGSRALCDYLVNACSGFIYTTALPPSVLGAMDAALDLVPTLDAERARLAASGERLRTALHGLGVDTGDSSTQIVPAIVGDEARALALAAALEQRGLLAVAIRPPTVPAGTSRLRIALSAAHRDGDIDQLIDGLTAALA
;
A
#
# COMPACT_ATOMS: atom_id res chain seq x y z
N MET A 1 29.96 36.57 26.24
CA MET A 1 29.88 37.21 27.56
C MET A 1 28.52 37.93 27.65
N PHE A 2 27.47 37.19 28.03
CA PHE A 2 26.21 37.72 28.56
C PHE A 2 25.57 36.65 29.41
N HIS A 3 25.74 36.77 30.72
CA HIS A 3 25.04 35.96 31.71
C HIS A 3 23.62 36.49 31.88
N LEU A 4 22.63 35.66 31.86
CA LEU A 4 21.31 35.94 32.42
C LEU A 4 21.04 34.91 33.53
N HIS A 5 21.03 35.42 34.78
CA HIS A 5 20.62 34.71 35.97
C HIS A 5 19.11 34.45 35.92
N TYR A 6 18.71 33.20 36.21
CA TYR A 6 17.34 32.84 36.50
C TYR A 6 17.22 32.60 38.02
N ASN A 7 16.59 33.56 38.72
CA ASN A 7 16.19 33.40 40.13
C ASN A 7 14.84 32.65 40.17
N GLY A 8 14.79 31.53 40.87
CA GLY A 8 13.58 30.86 41.21
C GLY A 8 12.86 31.51 42.39
N SER A 9 11.54 31.59 42.29
CA SER A 9 10.67 31.66 43.46
C SER A 9 9.37 30.94 43.18
N HIS A 10 9.09 29.99 44.06
CA HIS A 10 7.83 29.26 44.15
C HIS A 10 6.65 30.21 44.37
N SER A 11 5.56 30.07 43.62
CA SER A 11 4.24 30.57 43.99
C SER A 11 3.15 29.66 43.47
N THR A 12 2.36 29.25 44.37
CA THR A 12 1.15 28.42 44.46
C THR A 12 0.17 28.52 43.28
N ALA A 13 -0.35 27.37 42.87
CA ALA A 13 -1.50 27.19 42.00
C ALA A 13 -2.78 27.81 42.63
N GLY A 14 -3.48 28.61 41.88
CA GLY A 14 -4.81 29.11 42.25
C GLY A 14 -5.18 30.36 41.47
N GLY A 15 -6.07 30.28 40.47
CA GLY A 15 -6.82 31.43 40.02
C GLY A 15 -6.61 31.92 38.60
N LEU A 16 -6.75 31.09 37.57
CA LEU A 16 -6.76 31.57 36.17
C LEU A 16 -7.97 31.06 35.33
N THR A 17 -9.08 30.73 35.99
CA THR A 17 -10.30 30.26 35.28
C THR A 17 -11.47 31.27 35.27
N ALA A 18 -11.29 32.51 35.74
CA ALA A 18 -12.42 33.42 35.94
C ALA A 18 -12.29 34.79 35.23
N ARG A 19 -11.47 34.98 34.20
CA ARG A 19 -11.37 36.29 33.50
C ARG A 19 -11.52 36.30 31.99
N PHE A 20 -11.98 35.22 31.34
CA PHE A 20 -12.28 35.22 29.88
C PHE A 20 -13.77 35.24 29.52
N ALA A 21 -14.67 35.36 30.49
CA ALA A 21 -16.12 35.26 30.25
C ALA A 21 -16.85 36.64 30.22
N ALA A 22 -16.19 37.78 30.31
CA ALA A 22 -16.87 39.07 30.46
C ALA A 22 -16.56 40.13 29.37
N ALA A 23 -15.96 39.75 28.24
CA ALA A 23 -15.64 40.72 27.17
C ALA A 23 -16.31 40.42 25.81
N ALA A 24 -17.32 39.57 25.75
CA ALA A 24 -17.97 39.13 24.49
C ALA A 24 -19.44 39.57 24.35
N LEU A 25 -19.90 40.62 25.06
CA LEU A 25 -21.23 41.21 24.87
C LEU A 25 -21.09 42.64 24.44
N GLY A 26 -21.10 42.92 23.13
CA GLY A 26 -21.26 44.28 22.65
C GLY A 26 -20.54 44.70 21.38
N ARG A 27 -20.38 43.84 20.39
CA ARG A 27 -20.17 44.33 19.01
C ARG A 27 -21.09 43.52 18.09
N GLY A 28 -22.10 44.20 17.53
CA GLY A 28 -22.97 43.65 16.52
C GLY A 28 -22.15 43.04 15.39
N THR A 29 -22.18 41.73 15.27
CA THR A 29 -21.58 41.01 14.15
C THR A 29 -22.36 41.44 12.90
N ARG A 30 -21.85 42.42 12.15
CA ARG A 30 -22.25 42.55 10.74
C ARG A 30 -21.95 41.19 10.13
N ARG A 31 -22.99 40.41 9.84
CA ARG A 31 -22.87 39.20 9.01
C ARG A 31 -22.21 39.69 7.71
N ARG A 32 -20.97 39.23 7.48
CA ARG A 32 -20.37 39.37 6.15
C ARG A 32 -21.37 38.72 5.18
N PRO A 33 -21.68 39.43 4.06
CA PRO A 33 -22.49 38.78 3.02
C PRO A 33 -21.82 37.46 2.66
N PRO A 34 -22.56 36.41 2.32
CA PRO A 34 -21.98 35.14 1.88
C PRO A 34 -21.01 35.49 0.76
N GLN A 35 -19.73 35.07 0.91
CA GLN A 35 -18.77 35.20 -0.16
C GLN A 35 -19.36 34.47 -1.36
N GLU A 36 -19.55 35.17 -2.48
CA GLU A 36 -19.89 34.56 -3.74
C GLU A 36 -18.86 33.43 -3.99
N ILE A 37 -19.35 32.20 -4.02
CA ILE A 37 -18.52 31.04 -4.37
C ILE A 37 -18.18 31.24 -5.84
N VAL A 38 -16.96 31.67 -6.12
CA VAL A 38 -16.46 31.81 -7.49
C VAL A 38 -16.36 30.41 -8.07
N MET A 39 -17.29 30.07 -8.97
CA MET A 39 -17.27 28.81 -9.72
C MET A 39 -16.06 28.80 -10.67
N SER A 40 -15.35 27.68 -10.72
CA SER A 40 -14.29 27.50 -11.71
C SER A 40 -14.87 27.52 -13.14
N LYS A 41 -14.14 28.07 -14.08
CA LYS A 41 -14.51 28.08 -15.51
C LYS A 41 -14.72 26.66 -16.08
N LEU A 42 -14.12 25.64 -15.43
CA LEU A 42 -14.21 24.23 -15.82
C LEU A 42 -15.27 23.44 -15.04
N ASP A 43 -15.96 24.05 -14.05
CA ASP A 43 -17.00 23.35 -13.28
C ASP A 43 -18.12 22.70 -14.11
N PRO A 44 -18.60 23.31 -15.22
CA PRO A 44 -19.55 22.66 -16.10
C PRO A 44 -19.01 21.36 -16.72
N LEU A 45 -17.71 21.31 -17.10
CA LEU A 45 -17.04 20.10 -17.61
C LEU A 45 -17.01 19.02 -16.50
N PHE A 46 -16.54 19.37 -15.29
CA PHE A 46 -16.47 18.41 -14.19
C PHE A 46 -17.86 17.89 -13.80
N SER A 47 -18.87 18.74 -13.79
CA SER A 47 -20.25 18.35 -13.51
C SER A 47 -20.79 17.37 -14.56
N SER A 48 -20.49 17.61 -15.84
CA SER A 48 -20.86 16.70 -16.94
C SER A 48 -20.22 15.33 -16.79
N GLU A 49 -18.88 15.27 -16.52
CA GLU A 49 -18.15 14.02 -16.29
C GLU A 49 -18.71 13.25 -15.09
N LEU A 50 -19.04 13.95 -13.99
CA LEU A 50 -19.64 13.34 -12.80
C LEU A 50 -21.04 12.78 -13.08
N ALA A 51 -21.86 13.48 -13.89
CA ALA A 51 -23.18 12.99 -14.31
C ALA A 51 -23.06 11.73 -15.19
N GLN A 52 -22.09 11.69 -16.11
CA GLN A 52 -21.79 10.50 -16.92
C GLN A 52 -21.32 9.34 -16.03
N ALA A 53 -20.45 9.59 -15.04
CA ALA A 53 -20.01 8.57 -14.10
C ALA A 53 -21.19 8.01 -13.27
N GLU A 54 -22.16 8.86 -12.89
CA GLU A 54 -23.37 8.45 -12.17
C GLU A 54 -24.24 7.55 -13.07
N SER A 55 -24.49 7.96 -14.32
CA SER A 55 -25.31 7.17 -15.28
C SER A 55 -24.72 5.79 -15.57
N ARG A 56 -23.37 5.70 -15.58
CA ARG A 56 -22.64 4.44 -15.73
C ARG A 56 -22.48 3.66 -14.41
N ARG A 57 -23.01 4.17 -13.28
CA ARG A 57 -22.88 3.57 -11.94
C ARG A 57 -21.41 3.39 -11.48
N VAL A 58 -20.48 4.20 -11.99
CA VAL A 58 -19.06 4.16 -11.63
C VAL A 58 -18.58 5.35 -10.79
N ARG A 59 -19.50 6.25 -10.42
CA ARG A 59 -19.21 7.39 -9.56
C ARG A 59 -18.74 6.94 -8.18
N ARG A 60 -17.58 7.44 -7.76
CA ARG A 60 -16.99 7.16 -6.45
C ARG A 60 -17.34 8.27 -5.46
N ARG A 61 -17.59 7.88 -4.21
CA ARG A 61 -17.86 8.81 -3.10
C ARG A 61 -17.02 8.39 -1.90
N LEU A 62 -16.43 9.36 -1.22
CA LEU A 62 -15.71 9.11 0.03
C LEU A 62 -16.74 8.92 1.16
N ARG A 63 -16.48 7.93 2.02
CA ARG A 63 -17.22 7.70 3.26
C ARG A 63 -16.27 7.96 4.42
N ALA A 64 -16.66 8.81 5.36
CA ALA A 64 -15.85 9.13 6.52
C ALA A 64 -15.87 7.96 7.51
N ALA A 65 -14.69 7.46 7.84
CA ALA A 65 -14.52 6.41 8.83
C ALA A 65 -14.14 7.02 10.19
N GLY A 66 -14.84 6.61 11.25
CA GLY A 66 -14.53 6.93 12.62
C GLY A 66 -13.51 5.95 13.25
N ALA A 67 -13.11 6.25 14.48
CA ALA A 67 -12.25 5.37 15.26
C ALA A 67 -13.00 4.07 15.64
N ALA A 68 -12.34 2.93 15.45
CA ALA A 68 -12.85 1.61 15.82
C ALA A 68 -11.71 0.70 16.28
N PRO A 69 -11.95 -0.39 17.03
CA PRO A 69 -10.94 -1.40 17.34
C PRO A 69 -10.35 -2.04 16.07
N ALA A 70 -9.18 -2.71 16.21
CA ALA A 70 -8.60 -3.46 15.09
C ALA A 70 -9.59 -4.50 14.54
N GLY A 71 -9.56 -4.72 13.22
CA GLY A 71 -10.52 -5.60 12.52
C GLY A 71 -11.93 -5.01 12.36
N ARG A 72 -12.19 -3.80 12.85
CA ARG A 72 -13.48 -3.11 12.74
C ARG A 72 -13.33 -1.71 12.13
N ILE A 73 -14.47 -1.15 11.70
CA ILE A 73 -14.54 0.21 11.15
C ILE A 73 -15.86 0.85 11.60
N ALA A 74 -15.83 2.13 11.98
CA ALA A 74 -17.02 2.90 12.24
C ALA A 74 -17.40 3.69 10.99
N LEU A 75 -18.57 3.41 10.40
CA LEU A 75 -19.11 4.06 9.21
C LEU A 75 -20.55 4.43 9.43
N ASP A 76 -20.92 5.67 9.11
CA ASP A 76 -22.31 6.16 9.15
C ASP A 76 -23.04 5.84 10.47
N GLY A 77 -22.32 5.91 11.60
CA GLY A 77 -22.84 5.65 12.94
C GLY A 77 -22.89 4.18 13.38
N ALA A 78 -22.54 3.23 12.51
CA ALA A 78 -22.44 1.80 12.81
C ALA A 78 -21.00 1.33 12.93
N THR A 79 -20.73 0.34 13.76
CA THR A 79 -19.43 -0.36 13.82
C THR A 79 -19.56 -1.70 13.10
N LEU A 80 -18.80 -1.87 12.01
CA LEU A 80 -18.84 -3.05 11.17
C LEU A 80 -17.55 -3.87 11.35
N LEU A 81 -17.62 -5.20 11.14
CA LEU A 81 -16.44 -6.02 10.87
C LEU A 81 -15.86 -5.64 9.52
N ASN A 82 -14.55 -5.36 9.47
CA ASN A 82 -13.90 -4.78 8.30
C ASN A 82 -13.09 -5.82 7.52
N PHE A 83 -13.70 -6.41 6.51
CA PHE A 83 -13.06 -7.34 5.56
C PHE A 83 -12.56 -6.64 4.29
N SER A 84 -12.30 -5.33 4.35
CA SER A 84 -11.79 -4.53 3.22
C SER A 84 -10.47 -3.81 3.53
N SER A 85 -9.97 -3.92 4.76
CA SER A 85 -8.71 -3.30 5.17
C SER A 85 -7.50 -4.04 4.62
N ASN A 86 -6.43 -3.29 4.30
CA ASN A 86 -5.12 -3.86 4.02
C ASN A 86 -4.25 -4.01 5.28
N ASP A 87 -4.76 -3.70 6.46
CA ASP A 87 -4.08 -3.91 7.75
C ASP A 87 -4.12 -5.40 8.14
N TYR A 88 -3.41 -6.24 7.35
CA TYR A 88 -3.50 -7.69 7.40
C TYR A 88 -3.07 -8.30 8.74
N LEU A 89 -2.19 -7.62 9.48
CA LEU A 89 -1.75 -8.05 10.82
C LEU A 89 -2.43 -7.27 11.95
N GLY A 90 -3.28 -6.28 11.63
CA GLY A 90 -3.97 -5.45 12.63
C GLY A 90 -3.05 -4.48 13.38
N LEU A 91 -1.87 -4.18 12.82
CA LEU A 91 -0.82 -3.41 13.49
C LEU A 91 -1.09 -1.91 13.55
N SER A 92 -2.01 -1.37 12.75
CA SER A 92 -2.30 0.08 12.73
C SER A 92 -2.75 0.63 14.10
N ARG A 93 -3.17 -0.26 15.00
CA ARG A 93 -3.57 0.06 16.37
C ARG A 93 -2.68 -0.58 17.43
N HIS A 94 -1.56 -1.15 17.05
CA HIS A 94 -0.66 -1.82 17.98
C HIS A 94 0.03 -0.78 18.89
N PRO A 95 0.02 -0.97 20.22
CA PRO A 95 0.58 0.00 21.18
C PRO A 95 2.02 0.38 20.87
N LEU A 96 2.88 -0.59 20.53
CA LEU A 96 4.29 -0.33 20.20
C LEU A 96 4.47 0.67 19.06
N LEU A 97 3.67 0.55 17.98
CA LEU A 97 3.73 1.48 16.85
C LEU A 97 3.28 2.88 17.27
N ILE A 98 2.19 2.95 18.04
CA ILE A 98 1.63 4.22 18.52
C ILE A 98 2.63 4.90 19.47
N ASP A 99 3.18 4.18 20.41
CA ASP A 99 4.07 4.73 21.43
C ASP A 99 5.39 5.21 20.81
N ARG A 100 6.02 4.42 19.94
CA ARG A 100 7.25 4.85 19.25
C ARG A 100 7.00 6.02 18.30
N SER A 101 5.84 6.04 17.61
CA SER A 101 5.43 7.18 16.80
C SER A 101 5.32 8.47 17.62
N ARG A 102 4.70 8.38 18.81
CA ARG A 102 4.58 9.51 19.75
C ARG A 102 5.93 9.95 20.32
N GLU A 103 6.74 8.99 20.74
CA GLU A 103 8.08 9.24 21.29
C GLU A 103 8.94 10.00 20.25
N TRP A 104 9.01 9.51 19.02
CA TRP A 104 9.83 10.13 18.00
C TRP A 104 9.29 11.50 17.57
N ALA A 105 7.98 11.67 17.51
CA ALA A 105 7.38 13.00 17.30
C ALA A 105 7.72 13.99 18.43
N ALA A 106 7.63 13.56 19.67
CA ALA A 106 7.95 14.40 20.84
C ALA A 106 9.43 14.78 20.88
N ARG A 107 10.33 13.88 20.48
CA ARG A 107 11.79 14.07 20.52
C ARG A 107 12.35 14.84 19.33
N HIS A 108 11.83 14.59 18.12
CA HIS A 108 12.39 15.09 16.86
C HIS A 108 11.49 16.10 16.13
N GLY A 109 10.28 16.35 16.65
CA GLY A 109 9.32 17.28 16.05
C GLY A 109 8.31 16.63 15.11
N ALA A 110 7.39 17.44 14.58
CA ALA A 110 6.25 16.97 13.78
C ALA A 110 6.60 16.71 12.30
N GLY A 111 7.71 17.23 11.79
CA GLY A 111 8.09 17.15 10.38
C GLY A 111 9.58 17.13 10.15
N ALA A 112 9.99 16.75 8.94
CA ALA A 112 11.40 16.64 8.54
C ALA A 112 11.94 17.95 7.91
N GLN A 113 11.16 19.02 7.86
CA GLN A 113 11.50 20.37 7.42
C GLN A 113 11.78 20.54 5.90
N ALA A 114 12.41 19.58 5.24
CA ALA A 114 12.78 19.65 3.81
C ALA A 114 12.85 18.28 3.16
N SER A 115 13.29 18.22 1.89
CA SER A 115 13.67 16.97 1.23
C SER A 115 14.94 16.37 1.86
N ARG A 116 15.15 15.07 1.64
CA ARG A 116 16.30 14.32 2.15
C ARG A 116 17.65 14.96 1.79
N LEU A 117 17.76 15.48 0.56
CA LEU A 117 19.00 16.08 0.03
C LEU A 117 19.27 17.50 0.51
N VAL A 118 18.31 18.16 1.16
CA VAL A 118 18.52 19.52 1.72
C VAL A 118 18.88 19.43 3.21
N CYS A 119 17.89 19.29 4.08
CA CYS A 119 18.10 19.13 5.52
C CYS A 119 17.09 18.16 6.18
N GLY A 120 16.28 17.47 5.37
CA GLY A 120 15.25 16.54 5.85
C GLY A 120 15.77 15.12 6.09
N ASN A 121 17.05 14.82 5.84
CA ASN A 121 17.62 13.51 6.12
C ASN A 121 17.97 13.38 7.61
N LEU A 122 17.00 12.98 8.40
CA LEU A 122 17.21 12.69 9.81
C LEU A 122 17.97 11.35 9.94
N ASP A 123 18.76 11.18 11.01
CA ASP A 123 19.41 9.92 11.39
C ASP A 123 18.40 8.76 11.51
N LEU A 124 17.16 9.07 11.85
CA LEU A 124 16.04 8.13 11.91
C LEU A 124 15.76 7.44 10.56
N HIS A 125 15.92 8.13 9.45
CA HIS A 125 15.76 7.54 8.12
C HIS A 125 16.80 6.44 7.89
N GLU A 126 18.07 6.75 8.15
CA GLU A 126 19.18 5.81 7.98
C GLU A 126 19.05 4.60 8.92
N GLN A 127 18.59 4.83 10.15
CA GLN A 127 18.29 3.77 11.12
C GLN A 127 17.23 2.79 10.59
N VAL A 128 16.11 3.30 10.07
CA VAL A 128 15.02 2.48 9.52
C VAL A 128 15.45 1.77 8.25
N GLU A 129 16.15 2.47 7.34
CA GLU A 129 16.67 1.89 6.08
C GLU A 129 17.68 0.77 6.35
N ALA A 130 18.61 0.97 7.28
CA ALA A 130 19.59 -0.06 7.67
C ALA A 130 18.92 -1.29 8.32
N LYS A 131 17.91 -1.08 9.19
CA LYS A 131 17.13 -2.16 9.79
C LYS A 131 16.38 -2.95 8.73
N LEU A 132 15.70 -2.25 7.81
CA LEU A 132 14.96 -2.85 6.71
C LEU A 132 15.87 -3.66 5.78
N ALA A 133 17.00 -3.11 5.36
CA ALA A 133 17.97 -3.80 4.51
C ALA A 133 18.43 -5.13 5.14
N ARG A 134 18.77 -5.12 6.44
CA ARG A 134 19.11 -6.35 7.18
C ARG A 134 17.99 -7.39 7.16
N LEU A 135 16.75 -6.97 7.42
CA LEU A 135 15.60 -7.88 7.46
C LEU A 135 15.25 -8.44 6.07
N LYS A 136 15.46 -7.64 5.03
CA LYS A 136 15.26 -8.06 3.63
C LYS A 136 16.41 -8.89 3.08
N GLY A 137 17.57 -8.91 3.75
CA GLY A 137 18.78 -9.57 3.25
C GLY A 137 19.39 -8.87 2.04
N THR A 138 19.26 -7.53 1.94
CA THR A 138 19.80 -6.71 0.86
C THR A 138 20.93 -5.79 1.36
N GLU A 139 21.74 -5.26 0.46
CA GLU A 139 22.84 -4.35 0.82
C GLU A 139 22.34 -2.99 1.30
N ALA A 140 21.20 -2.53 0.76
CA ALA A 140 20.61 -1.24 1.07
C ALA A 140 19.08 -1.25 0.92
N ALA A 141 18.47 -0.25 1.52
CA ALA A 141 17.08 0.11 1.29
C ALA A 141 16.93 1.64 1.26
N LEU A 142 15.87 2.12 0.60
CA LEU A 142 15.54 3.53 0.51
C LEU A 142 14.07 3.74 0.79
N LEU A 143 13.74 4.66 1.72
CA LEU A 143 12.36 4.99 2.09
C LEU A 143 11.73 6.00 1.13
N LEU A 144 10.44 5.77 0.82
CA LEU A 144 9.60 6.65 -0.01
C LEU A 144 8.25 6.88 0.69
N ALA A 145 7.51 7.92 0.27
CA ALA A 145 6.29 8.31 0.97
C ALA A 145 5.10 7.36 0.72
N SER A 146 5.06 6.64 -0.38
CA SER A 146 3.98 5.68 -0.67
C SER A 146 4.40 4.67 -1.75
N GLY A 147 3.72 3.51 -1.81
CA GLY A 147 3.95 2.51 -2.87
C GLY A 147 3.68 3.06 -4.27
N TRP A 148 2.66 3.91 -4.42
CA TRP A 148 2.42 4.60 -5.69
C TRP A 148 3.61 5.45 -6.10
N GLN A 149 4.12 6.30 -5.20
CA GLN A 149 5.29 7.14 -5.45
C GLN A 149 6.53 6.29 -5.77
N ALA A 150 6.74 5.19 -5.02
CA ALA A 150 7.86 4.28 -5.28
C ALA A 150 7.84 3.78 -6.73
N ASN A 151 6.76 3.15 -7.17
CA ASN A 151 6.65 2.63 -8.53
C ASN A 151 6.69 3.74 -9.59
N ALA A 152 5.95 4.85 -9.37
CA ALA A 152 5.83 5.94 -10.33
C ALA A 152 7.11 6.77 -10.49
N ALA A 153 8.03 6.74 -9.53
CA ALA A 153 9.26 7.52 -9.54
C ALA A 153 10.53 6.68 -9.79
N VAL A 154 10.60 5.47 -9.19
CA VAL A 154 11.76 4.59 -9.31
C VAL A 154 11.86 3.99 -10.70
N LEU A 155 10.75 3.45 -11.23
CA LEU A 155 10.75 2.87 -12.58
C LEU A 155 11.22 3.86 -13.65
N PRO A 156 10.73 5.12 -13.73
CA PRO A 156 11.26 6.07 -14.70
C PRO A 156 12.75 6.35 -14.54
N ALA A 157 13.27 6.38 -13.32
CA ALA A 157 14.71 6.58 -13.08
C ALA A 157 15.53 5.43 -13.67
N LEU A 158 15.14 4.18 -13.38
CA LEU A 158 15.83 2.98 -13.85
C LEU A 158 15.72 2.82 -15.38
N LEU A 159 14.51 2.93 -15.92
CA LEU A 159 14.25 2.72 -17.34
C LEU A 159 14.91 3.78 -18.23
N ARG A 160 14.98 5.04 -17.79
CA ARG A 160 15.69 6.10 -18.52
C ARG A 160 17.19 5.89 -18.51
N ALA A 161 17.76 5.44 -17.40
CA ALA A 161 19.19 5.10 -17.35
C ALA A 161 19.54 3.99 -18.35
N ALA A 162 18.73 2.93 -18.34
CA ALA A 162 18.91 1.82 -19.27
C ALA A 162 18.72 2.26 -20.74
N ALA A 163 17.68 3.06 -21.03
CA ALA A 163 17.40 3.58 -22.36
C ALA A 163 18.51 4.50 -22.90
N GLY A 164 19.28 5.14 -22.03
CA GLY A 164 20.49 5.88 -22.41
C GLY A 164 21.62 5.01 -22.96
N GLN A 165 21.57 3.69 -22.75
CA GLN A 165 22.56 2.73 -23.23
C GLN A 165 22.08 1.95 -24.47
N GLY A 166 20.80 2.08 -24.87
CA GLY A 166 20.23 1.41 -26.04
C GLY A 166 18.80 0.95 -25.82
N GLU A 167 18.36 -0.06 -26.60
CA GLU A 167 17.01 -0.61 -26.50
C GLU A 167 16.74 -1.21 -25.09
N VAL A 168 15.56 -0.92 -24.56
CA VAL A 168 15.09 -1.50 -23.29
C VAL A 168 13.83 -2.31 -23.54
N GLN A 169 13.83 -3.56 -23.10
CA GLN A 169 12.69 -4.47 -23.15
C GLN A 169 12.08 -4.62 -21.74
N VAL A 170 10.80 -4.25 -21.58
CA VAL A 170 10.07 -4.34 -20.31
C VAL A 170 8.97 -5.36 -20.42
N TYR A 171 9.13 -6.50 -19.75
CA TYR A 171 8.13 -7.56 -19.65
C TYR A 171 7.30 -7.32 -18.38
N ALA A 172 6.00 -7.15 -18.53
CA ALA A 172 5.11 -6.79 -17.44
C ALA A 172 3.89 -7.72 -17.38
N ASP A 173 3.55 -8.19 -16.19
CA ASP A 173 2.27 -8.90 -15.99
C ASP A 173 1.11 -7.96 -16.36
N LYS A 174 0.10 -8.50 -17.05
CA LYS A 174 -1.03 -7.70 -17.53
C LYS A 174 -1.92 -7.14 -16.41
N LEU A 175 -1.89 -7.76 -15.21
CA LEU A 175 -2.67 -7.35 -14.04
C LEU A 175 -1.85 -6.62 -12.98
N ASN A 176 -0.62 -6.24 -13.28
CA ASN A 176 0.18 -5.39 -12.41
C ASN A 176 -0.58 -4.16 -11.95
N HIS A 177 -0.28 -3.71 -10.74
CA HIS A 177 -0.84 -2.48 -10.18
C HIS A 177 -0.63 -1.27 -11.10
N ALA A 178 -1.62 -0.39 -11.18
CA ALA A 178 -1.63 0.77 -12.06
C ALA A 178 -0.37 1.65 -11.92
N SER A 179 0.26 1.72 -10.76
CA SER A 179 1.49 2.49 -10.53
C SER A 179 2.70 1.94 -11.30
N LEU A 180 2.81 0.62 -11.50
CA LEU A 180 3.85 0.01 -12.33
C LEU A 180 3.68 0.39 -13.80
N HIS A 181 2.43 0.32 -14.29
CA HIS A 181 2.11 0.79 -15.65
C HIS A 181 2.38 2.28 -15.82
N HIS A 182 2.01 3.11 -14.83
CA HIS A 182 2.27 4.54 -14.83
C HIS A 182 3.78 4.85 -14.86
N GLY A 183 4.58 4.13 -14.07
CA GLY A 183 6.03 4.29 -14.07
C GLY A 183 6.66 4.02 -15.45
N CYS A 184 6.26 2.96 -16.15
CA CYS A 184 6.71 2.69 -17.52
C CYS A 184 6.26 3.78 -18.49
N GLN A 185 5.01 4.22 -18.41
CA GLN A 185 4.47 5.31 -19.23
C GLN A 185 5.25 6.62 -19.01
N ALA A 186 5.55 6.97 -17.76
CA ALA A 186 6.34 8.16 -17.40
C ALA A 186 7.79 8.09 -17.91
N ALA A 187 8.33 6.88 -18.10
CA ALA A 187 9.62 6.67 -18.75
C ALA A 187 9.56 6.76 -20.28
N GLY A 188 8.37 6.73 -20.88
CA GLY A 188 8.20 6.61 -22.33
C GLY A 188 8.50 5.22 -22.88
N VAL A 189 8.56 4.19 -22.05
CA VAL A 189 8.92 2.81 -22.44
C VAL A 189 7.68 1.97 -22.65
N ARG A 190 7.62 1.27 -23.79
CA ARG A 190 6.53 0.35 -24.11
C ARG A 190 6.71 -0.98 -23.40
N GLN A 191 5.61 -1.50 -22.79
CA GLN A 191 5.58 -2.79 -22.12
C GLN A 191 5.26 -3.92 -23.10
N ILE A 192 5.96 -5.04 -22.97
CA ILE A 192 5.65 -6.35 -23.53
C ILE A 192 4.84 -7.09 -22.47
N ARG A 193 3.52 -7.16 -22.64
CA ARG A 193 2.65 -7.73 -21.61
C ARG A 193 2.56 -9.24 -21.73
N PHE A 194 2.85 -9.97 -20.67
CA PHE A 194 2.57 -11.40 -20.57
C PHE A 194 1.23 -11.67 -19.86
N ARG A 195 0.67 -12.86 -20.10
CA ARG A 195 -0.56 -13.30 -19.44
C ARG A 195 -0.35 -13.36 -17.93
N HIS A 196 -1.40 -13.02 -17.20
CA HIS A 196 -1.37 -12.94 -15.74
C HIS A 196 -0.79 -14.21 -15.13
N ASN A 197 0.25 -14.02 -14.31
CA ASN A 197 0.98 -15.02 -13.54
C ASN A 197 1.45 -16.26 -14.36
N ASP A 198 1.55 -16.11 -15.70
CA ASP A 198 1.93 -17.16 -16.66
C ASP A 198 3.41 -17.03 -17.00
N LEU A 199 4.26 -17.71 -16.23
CA LEU A 199 5.70 -17.72 -16.43
C LEU A 199 6.13 -18.52 -17.69
N ASP A 200 5.32 -19.43 -18.23
CA ASP A 200 5.57 -20.09 -19.51
C ASP A 200 5.43 -19.08 -20.65
N HIS A 201 4.40 -18.24 -20.61
CA HIS A 201 4.23 -17.19 -21.59
C HIS A 201 5.33 -16.11 -21.47
N LEU A 202 5.75 -15.78 -20.26
CA LEU A 202 6.89 -14.89 -20.05
C LEU A 202 8.16 -15.48 -20.69
N GLU A 203 8.46 -16.75 -20.44
CA GLU A 203 9.63 -17.43 -21.02
C GLU A 203 9.57 -17.44 -22.54
N ALA A 204 8.41 -17.76 -23.14
CA ALA A 204 8.24 -17.72 -24.58
C ALA A 204 8.50 -16.33 -25.19
N LEU A 205 8.07 -15.25 -24.51
CA LEU A 205 8.31 -13.87 -24.94
C LEU A 205 9.78 -13.46 -24.81
N LEU A 206 10.48 -13.91 -23.76
CA LEU A 206 11.91 -13.69 -23.55
C LEU A 206 12.72 -14.44 -24.63
N ALA A 207 12.40 -15.72 -24.85
CA ALA A 207 13.08 -16.56 -25.83
C ALA A 207 12.93 -16.02 -27.27
N ALA A 208 11.74 -15.55 -27.63
CA ALA A 208 11.47 -14.97 -28.96
C ALA A 208 12.29 -13.69 -29.26
N ARG A 209 12.93 -13.09 -28.24
CA ARG A 209 13.74 -11.86 -28.34
C ARG A 209 15.17 -12.06 -27.82
N ALA A 210 15.61 -13.30 -27.70
CA ALA A 210 16.94 -13.64 -27.17
C ALA A 210 18.00 -13.76 -28.29
N ASP A 211 17.92 -12.92 -29.34
CA ASP A 211 18.94 -12.89 -30.38
C ASP A 211 20.23 -12.26 -29.83
N PRO A 212 21.36 -12.99 -29.76
CA PRO A 212 22.61 -12.45 -29.27
C PRO A 212 23.18 -11.32 -30.18
N SER A 213 22.84 -11.31 -31.46
CA SER A 213 23.31 -10.28 -32.43
C SER A 213 22.56 -8.95 -32.30
N ALA A 214 21.39 -8.96 -31.65
CA ALA A 214 20.51 -7.82 -31.41
C ALA A 214 20.11 -7.70 -29.93
N ALA A 215 21.06 -8.01 -29.03
CA ALA A 215 20.79 -7.95 -27.59
C ALA A 215 20.41 -6.54 -27.16
N PRO A 216 19.31 -6.36 -26.40
CA PRO A 216 18.93 -5.05 -25.85
C PRO A 216 19.95 -4.58 -24.82
N ALA A 217 19.99 -3.28 -24.55
CA ALA A 217 20.80 -2.72 -23.47
C ALA A 217 20.37 -3.25 -22.10
N ALA A 218 19.06 -3.47 -21.91
CA ALA A 218 18.54 -4.07 -20.68
C ALA A 218 17.20 -4.78 -20.91
N ARG A 219 16.96 -5.82 -20.13
CA ARG A 219 15.64 -6.47 -19.95
C ARG A 219 15.15 -6.24 -18.53
N PHE A 220 13.88 -5.92 -18.38
CA PHE A 220 13.21 -5.78 -17.08
C PHE A 220 12.01 -6.73 -17.04
N ILE A 221 11.83 -7.40 -15.91
CA ILE A 221 10.60 -8.13 -15.58
C ILE A 221 9.94 -7.42 -14.42
N LEU A 222 8.70 -6.96 -14.64
CA LEU A 222 7.89 -6.25 -13.64
C LEU A 222 6.69 -7.11 -13.27
N THR A 223 6.59 -7.48 -12.00
CA THR A 223 5.46 -8.26 -11.49
C THR A 223 5.22 -7.99 -9.99
N GLU A 224 4.09 -8.47 -9.48
CA GLU A 224 3.78 -8.48 -8.05
C GLU A 224 4.05 -9.88 -7.46
N SER A 225 4.51 -9.96 -6.24
CA SER A 225 4.65 -11.24 -5.54
C SER A 225 3.31 -11.79 -5.04
N VAL A 226 2.36 -10.87 -4.75
CA VAL A 226 0.95 -11.16 -4.44
C VAL A 226 0.09 -10.11 -5.11
N PHE A 227 -0.85 -10.55 -5.96
CA PHE A 227 -1.72 -9.65 -6.69
C PHE A 227 -2.90 -9.14 -5.85
N SER A 228 -3.10 -7.84 -5.90
CA SER A 228 -3.97 -7.11 -4.96
C SER A 228 -5.45 -7.47 -5.04
N MET A 229 -5.94 -7.88 -6.23
CA MET A 229 -7.35 -8.15 -6.50
C MET A 229 -7.70 -9.63 -6.52
N ASP A 230 -6.70 -10.49 -6.71
CA ASP A 230 -6.85 -11.92 -6.93
C ASP A 230 -6.30 -12.75 -5.74
N GLY A 231 -5.30 -12.23 -5.02
CA GLY A 231 -4.72 -12.92 -3.86
C GLY A 231 -3.87 -14.14 -4.22
N ASP A 232 -3.57 -14.31 -5.50
CA ASP A 232 -2.66 -15.32 -6.01
C ASP A 232 -1.19 -14.87 -5.87
N ARG A 233 -0.25 -15.79 -6.02
CA ARG A 233 1.18 -15.59 -5.81
C ARG A 233 1.99 -15.93 -7.05
N THR A 234 2.98 -15.10 -7.34
CA THR A 234 4.01 -15.45 -8.32
C THR A 234 4.99 -16.49 -7.73
N ASP A 235 5.36 -17.49 -8.52
CA ASP A 235 6.49 -18.38 -8.22
C ASP A 235 7.80 -17.59 -8.40
N VAL A 236 8.26 -16.99 -7.29
CA VAL A 236 9.45 -16.12 -7.30
C VAL A 236 10.73 -16.90 -7.58
N ALA A 237 10.80 -18.18 -7.20
CA ALA A 237 11.97 -19.02 -7.48
C ALA A 237 12.11 -19.30 -8.99
N ARG A 238 11.02 -19.63 -9.64
CA ARG A 238 10.99 -19.80 -11.10
C ARG A 238 11.22 -18.48 -11.84
N LEU A 239 10.63 -17.39 -11.36
CA LEU A 239 10.85 -16.06 -11.91
C LEU A 239 12.33 -15.69 -11.88
N ALA A 240 13.01 -15.91 -10.74
CA ALA A 240 14.44 -15.67 -10.58
C ALA A 240 15.29 -16.50 -11.55
N ALA A 241 14.98 -17.79 -11.72
CA ALA A 241 15.66 -18.65 -12.66
C ALA A 241 15.51 -18.18 -14.13
N LEU A 242 14.32 -17.70 -14.51
CA LEU A 242 14.11 -17.09 -15.82
C LEU A 242 14.91 -15.79 -15.98
N ALA A 243 14.90 -14.93 -14.96
CA ALA A 243 15.65 -13.68 -14.97
C ALA A 243 17.17 -13.91 -15.14
N GLU A 244 17.72 -14.85 -14.41
CA GLU A 244 19.14 -15.25 -14.53
C GLU A 244 19.45 -15.75 -15.96
N ARG A 245 18.64 -16.68 -16.46
CA ARG A 245 18.82 -17.26 -17.81
C ARG A 245 18.80 -16.22 -18.94
N TYR A 246 17.92 -15.22 -18.83
CA TYR A 246 17.74 -14.19 -19.86
C TYR A 246 18.42 -12.86 -19.49
N GLN A 247 19.19 -12.83 -18.40
CA GLN A 247 19.88 -11.64 -17.89
C GLN A 247 18.91 -10.44 -17.76
N ALA A 248 17.79 -10.67 -17.10
CA ALA A 248 16.75 -9.67 -16.90
C ALA A 248 16.77 -9.16 -15.46
N PHE A 249 16.60 -7.85 -15.30
CA PHE A 249 16.43 -7.18 -14.01
C PHE A 249 15.02 -7.45 -13.48
N VAL A 250 14.87 -8.01 -12.29
CA VAL A 250 13.59 -8.26 -11.63
C VAL A 250 13.22 -7.10 -10.72
N TYR A 251 12.15 -6.41 -11.06
CA TYR A 251 11.46 -5.47 -10.19
C TYR A 251 10.23 -6.17 -9.60
N LEU A 252 10.28 -6.51 -8.33
CA LEU A 252 9.20 -7.25 -7.63
C LEU A 252 8.45 -6.32 -6.67
N ASP A 253 7.16 -6.11 -6.94
CA ASP A 253 6.27 -5.41 -6.01
C ASP A 253 5.75 -6.39 -4.94
N GLU A 254 6.17 -6.20 -3.70
CA GLU A 254 5.82 -7.01 -2.54
C GLU A 254 4.84 -6.33 -1.59
N ALA A 255 4.12 -5.31 -2.06
CA ALA A 255 3.24 -4.51 -1.20
C ALA A 255 2.18 -5.34 -0.46
N HIS A 256 1.74 -6.46 -1.01
CA HIS A 256 0.76 -7.38 -0.40
C HIS A 256 1.39 -8.61 0.26
N ALA A 257 2.68 -8.86 0.05
CA ALA A 257 3.43 -9.96 0.68
C ALA A 257 4.17 -9.53 1.96
N THR A 258 4.76 -8.31 1.95
CA THR A 258 5.52 -7.79 3.10
C THR A 258 4.64 -7.72 4.35
N GLY A 259 5.11 -8.29 5.43
CA GLY A 259 4.41 -8.49 6.70
C GLY A 259 3.76 -9.87 6.81
N VAL A 260 3.32 -10.48 5.69
CA VAL A 260 2.47 -11.68 5.69
C VAL A 260 3.20 -12.93 5.23
N LEU A 261 3.99 -12.86 4.19
CA LEU A 261 4.59 -14.02 3.53
C LEU A 261 6.12 -13.97 3.53
N GLY A 262 6.73 -15.11 3.27
CA GLY A 262 8.18 -15.28 3.20
C GLY A 262 8.87 -15.37 4.57
N PRO A 263 10.19 -15.55 4.60
CA PRO A 263 10.96 -15.68 5.83
C PRO A 263 10.78 -14.46 6.75
N GLY A 264 10.38 -14.70 7.99
CA GLY A 264 10.10 -13.64 8.97
C GLY A 264 9.01 -12.65 8.55
N GLY A 265 8.16 -12.99 7.55
CA GLY A 265 7.16 -12.09 7.00
C GLY A 265 7.74 -10.96 6.13
N MET A 266 8.97 -11.08 5.66
CA MET A 266 9.62 -9.99 4.94
C MET A 266 9.45 -10.07 3.42
N GLY A 267 8.47 -10.84 2.93
CA GLY A 267 8.13 -10.96 1.52
C GLY A 267 8.72 -12.19 0.85
N LEU A 268 8.29 -12.45 -0.38
CA LEU A 268 8.65 -13.66 -1.13
C LEU A 268 10.01 -13.56 -1.84
N ALA A 269 10.58 -12.37 -2.01
CA ALA A 269 11.93 -12.18 -2.56
C ALA A 269 12.98 -12.97 -1.76
N GLY A 270 12.79 -13.12 -0.44
CA GLY A 270 13.66 -13.93 0.42
C GLY A 270 13.68 -15.44 0.10
N LEU A 271 12.75 -15.95 -0.73
CA LEU A 271 12.74 -17.34 -1.22
C LEU A 271 13.69 -17.56 -2.42
N ALA A 272 14.17 -16.50 -3.05
CA ALA A 272 15.11 -16.54 -4.16
C ALA A 272 16.24 -15.50 -3.92
N PRO A 273 17.14 -15.76 -2.96
CA PRO A 273 18.23 -14.84 -2.63
C PRO A 273 19.09 -14.53 -3.86
N GLY A 274 19.29 -13.24 -4.14
CA GLY A 274 20.04 -12.77 -5.32
C GLY A 274 19.26 -12.81 -6.64
N GLY A 275 18.07 -13.39 -6.67
CA GLY A 275 17.25 -13.51 -7.89
C GLY A 275 16.24 -12.37 -8.08
N VAL A 276 16.17 -11.41 -7.16
CA VAL A 276 15.35 -10.20 -7.25
C VAL A 276 16.26 -8.99 -7.07
N ASP A 277 16.38 -8.17 -8.12
CA ASP A 277 17.29 -7.03 -8.11
C ASP A 277 16.75 -5.85 -7.30
N LEU A 278 15.44 -5.64 -7.34
CA LEU A 278 14.76 -4.63 -6.55
C LEU A 278 13.44 -5.20 -6.02
N ALA A 279 13.31 -5.24 -4.70
CA ALA A 279 12.04 -5.48 -4.01
C ALA A 279 11.43 -4.15 -3.56
N MET A 280 10.22 -3.84 -4.01
CA MET A 280 9.42 -2.72 -3.51
C MET A 280 8.40 -3.25 -2.51
N GLY A 281 8.19 -2.55 -1.41
CA GLY A 281 7.15 -2.88 -0.45
C GLY A 281 6.59 -1.64 0.24
N THR A 282 5.59 -1.84 1.11
CA THR A 282 4.91 -0.73 1.78
C THR A 282 4.71 -0.98 3.26
N PHE A 283 4.83 0.09 4.05
CA PHE A 283 4.45 0.12 5.46
C PHE A 283 2.96 0.37 5.69
N SER A 284 2.21 0.74 4.64
CA SER A 284 0.82 1.18 4.76
C SER A 284 -0.22 0.04 4.72
N LYS A 285 0.23 -1.22 4.72
CA LYS A 285 -0.64 -2.41 4.71
C LYS A 285 -0.37 -3.26 5.95
N ALA A 286 0.15 -4.47 5.83
CA ALA A 286 0.38 -5.37 6.95
C ALA A 286 1.25 -4.76 8.07
N LEU A 287 2.16 -3.84 7.74
CA LEU A 287 3.00 -3.17 8.73
C LEU A 287 2.28 -2.05 9.50
N GLY A 288 1.01 -1.76 9.23
CA GLY A 288 0.12 -0.91 10.02
C GLY A 288 0.46 0.58 10.06
N GLY A 289 1.47 1.04 9.27
CA GLY A 289 1.95 2.41 9.26
C GLY A 289 1.65 3.17 7.97
N PHE A 290 2.60 3.98 7.54
CA PHE A 290 2.55 4.75 6.30
C PHE A 290 3.92 4.72 5.62
N GLY A 291 3.95 4.89 4.27
CA GLY A 291 5.16 4.94 3.48
C GLY A 291 5.46 3.64 2.73
N ALA A 292 6.57 3.66 2.02
CA ALA A 292 7.05 2.55 1.19
C ALA A 292 8.57 2.50 1.21
N TYR A 293 9.11 1.47 0.59
CA TYR A 293 10.54 1.29 0.43
C TYR A 293 10.87 0.60 -0.90
N VAL A 294 12.10 0.76 -1.33
CA VAL A 294 12.78 -0.16 -2.24
C VAL A 294 14.01 -0.72 -1.54
N ALA A 295 14.32 -1.97 -1.83
CA ALA A 295 15.47 -2.68 -1.27
C ALA A 295 16.22 -3.43 -2.38
N GLY A 296 17.54 -3.37 -2.37
CA GLY A 296 18.39 -3.96 -3.41
C GLY A 296 19.87 -3.69 -3.14
N SER A 297 20.68 -3.58 -4.20
CA SER A 297 22.10 -3.30 -4.06
C SER A 297 22.36 -1.87 -3.57
N ARG A 298 23.54 -1.64 -2.97
CA ARG A 298 23.98 -0.31 -2.56
C ARG A 298 24.06 0.63 -3.75
N ALA A 299 24.65 0.19 -4.85
CA ALA A 299 24.76 0.98 -6.07
C ALA A 299 23.40 1.43 -6.63
N LEU A 300 22.38 0.54 -6.57
CA LEU A 300 21.03 0.86 -6.97
C LEU A 300 20.40 1.97 -6.09
N CYS A 301 20.51 1.83 -4.77
CA CYS A 301 19.96 2.82 -3.83
C CYS A 301 20.66 4.17 -3.97
N ASP A 302 21.99 4.17 -4.10
CA ASP A 302 22.79 5.39 -4.29
C ASP A 302 22.43 6.06 -5.63
N TYR A 303 22.21 5.29 -6.69
CA TYR A 303 21.74 5.81 -7.97
C TYR A 303 20.35 6.47 -7.81
N LEU A 304 19.43 5.85 -7.13
CA LEU A 304 18.09 6.40 -6.91
C LEU A 304 18.11 7.71 -6.11
N VAL A 305 19.00 7.86 -5.14
CA VAL A 305 19.21 9.13 -4.40
C VAL A 305 19.58 10.26 -5.36
N ASN A 306 20.30 9.96 -6.45
CA ASN A 306 20.79 10.95 -7.42
C ASN A 306 19.88 11.14 -8.64
N ALA A 307 19.02 10.17 -8.97
CA ALA A 307 18.27 10.17 -10.23
C ALA A 307 16.74 10.07 -10.06
N CYS A 308 16.25 9.63 -8.90
CA CYS A 308 14.82 9.46 -8.67
C CYS A 308 14.16 10.80 -8.31
N SER A 309 13.48 11.43 -9.27
CA SER A 309 12.85 12.75 -9.08
C SER A 309 11.83 12.77 -7.93
N GLY A 310 11.05 11.69 -7.76
CA GLY A 310 10.09 11.57 -6.66
C GLY A 310 10.74 11.42 -5.28
N PHE A 311 12.03 11.09 -5.21
CA PHE A 311 12.82 11.12 -3.99
C PHE A 311 13.48 12.49 -3.77
N ILE A 312 14.09 13.04 -4.81
CA ILE A 312 14.87 14.29 -4.77
C ILE A 312 13.99 15.48 -4.38
N TYR A 313 12.80 15.60 -5.00
CA TYR A 313 11.94 16.79 -4.92
C TYR A 313 10.76 16.64 -3.96
N THR A 314 10.76 15.60 -3.11
CA THR A 314 9.71 15.41 -2.10
C THR A 314 10.23 15.73 -0.71
N THR A 315 9.37 16.28 0.14
CA THR A 315 9.66 16.42 1.58
C THR A 315 9.84 15.04 2.20
N ALA A 316 10.82 14.91 3.07
CA ALA A 316 11.11 13.66 3.77
C ALA A 316 9.99 13.25 4.74
N LEU A 317 9.95 11.98 5.09
CA LEU A 317 8.97 11.43 6.04
C LEU A 317 9.17 12.02 7.45
N PRO A 318 8.07 12.33 8.16
CA PRO A 318 8.16 12.90 9.50
C PRO A 318 8.57 11.86 10.54
N PRO A 319 9.16 12.28 11.68
CA PRO A 319 9.61 11.41 12.75
C PRO A 319 8.55 10.44 13.27
N SER A 320 7.30 10.86 13.39
CA SER A 320 6.19 10.01 13.83
C SER A 320 5.97 8.80 12.92
N VAL A 321 6.08 9.00 11.61
CA VAL A 321 5.96 7.92 10.62
C VAL A 321 7.15 6.97 10.70
N LEU A 322 8.35 7.52 10.79
CA LEU A 322 9.58 6.73 10.95
C LEU A 322 9.57 5.89 12.23
N GLY A 323 9.05 6.43 13.35
CA GLY A 323 8.89 5.69 14.59
C GLY A 323 7.92 4.51 14.47
N ALA A 324 6.79 4.69 13.78
CA ALA A 324 5.89 3.58 13.50
C ALA A 324 6.53 2.52 12.58
N MET A 325 7.30 2.94 11.56
CA MET A 325 8.05 2.03 10.69
C MET A 325 9.08 1.21 11.48
N ASP A 326 9.88 1.88 12.32
CA ASP A 326 10.90 1.22 13.13
C ASP A 326 10.30 0.18 14.06
N ALA A 327 9.19 0.51 14.74
CA ALA A 327 8.46 -0.41 15.60
C ALA A 327 7.86 -1.59 14.84
N ALA A 328 7.32 -1.37 13.64
CA ALA A 328 6.80 -2.45 12.80
C ALA A 328 7.89 -3.44 12.38
N LEU A 329 9.10 -2.94 12.06
CA LEU A 329 10.24 -3.78 11.71
C LEU A 329 10.79 -4.60 12.90
N ASP A 330 10.61 -4.13 14.15
CA ASP A 330 10.92 -4.94 15.33
C ASP A 330 9.87 -6.05 15.54
N LEU A 331 8.62 -5.73 15.29
CA LEU A 331 7.49 -6.60 15.63
C LEU A 331 7.24 -7.69 14.59
N VAL A 332 7.21 -7.34 13.30
CA VAL A 332 6.78 -8.25 12.22
C VAL A 332 7.55 -9.57 12.19
N PRO A 333 8.88 -9.63 12.38
CA PRO A 333 9.59 -10.92 12.41
C PRO A 333 9.14 -11.88 13.52
N THR A 334 8.46 -11.39 14.57
CA THR A 334 8.02 -12.19 15.73
C THR A 334 6.59 -12.73 15.58
N LEU A 335 5.86 -12.39 14.51
CA LEU A 335 4.43 -12.65 14.34
C LEU A 335 4.12 -13.92 13.53
N ASP A 336 4.88 -15.00 13.70
CA ASP A 336 4.65 -16.26 12.99
C ASP A 336 3.28 -16.89 13.31
N ALA A 337 2.84 -16.81 14.57
CA ALA A 337 1.55 -17.33 14.99
C ALA A 337 0.38 -16.57 14.34
N GLU A 338 0.48 -15.24 14.23
CA GLU A 338 -0.50 -14.39 13.57
C GLU A 338 -0.58 -14.70 12.06
N ARG A 339 0.57 -14.88 11.42
CA ARG A 339 0.64 -15.29 10.00
C ARG A 339 0.02 -16.67 9.77
N ALA A 340 0.32 -17.64 10.62
CA ALA A 340 -0.25 -18.98 10.53
C ALA A 340 -1.79 -18.96 10.69
N ARG A 341 -2.29 -18.20 11.69
CA ARG A 341 -3.73 -18.01 11.89
C ARG A 341 -4.39 -17.31 10.69
N LEU A 342 -3.75 -16.29 10.15
CA LEU A 342 -4.24 -15.58 8.98
C LEU A 342 -4.34 -16.50 7.74
N ALA A 343 -3.33 -17.34 7.53
CA ALA A 343 -3.33 -18.33 6.45
C ALA A 343 -4.45 -19.38 6.63
N ALA A 344 -4.64 -19.89 7.86
CA ALA A 344 -5.72 -20.84 8.17
C ALA A 344 -7.11 -20.21 7.96
N SER A 345 -7.30 -18.96 8.35
CA SER A 345 -8.55 -18.22 8.11
C SER A 345 -8.81 -18.04 6.62
N GLY A 346 -7.78 -17.77 5.81
CA GLY A 346 -7.89 -17.67 4.36
C GLY A 346 -8.32 -18.99 3.72
N GLU A 347 -7.72 -20.10 4.12
CA GLU A 347 -8.09 -21.45 3.63
C GLU A 347 -9.52 -21.82 4.01
N ARG A 348 -9.91 -21.56 5.25
CA ARG A 348 -11.28 -21.79 5.72
C ARG A 348 -12.30 -21.01 4.91
N LEU A 349 -12.04 -19.72 4.61
CA LEU A 349 -12.94 -18.90 3.80
C LEU A 349 -13.03 -19.41 2.35
N ARG A 350 -11.92 -19.78 1.71
CA ARG A 350 -11.92 -20.36 0.35
C ARG A 350 -12.73 -21.65 0.30
N THR A 351 -12.51 -22.56 1.25
CA THR A 351 -13.27 -23.81 1.36
C THR A 351 -14.77 -23.55 1.48
N ALA A 352 -15.17 -22.59 2.32
CA ALA A 352 -16.59 -22.24 2.48
C ALA A 352 -17.17 -21.66 1.19
N LEU A 353 -16.47 -20.74 0.50
CA LEU A 353 -16.90 -20.16 -0.76
C LEU A 353 -17.03 -21.21 -1.87
N HIS A 354 -16.09 -22.14 -1.98
CA HIS A 354 -16.17 -23.27 -2.93
C HIS A 354 -17.39 -24.15 -2.63
N GLY A 355 -17.69 -24.41 -1.34
CA GLY A 355 -18.90 -25.13 -0.92
C GLY A 355 -20.20 -24.42 -1.31
N LEU A 356 -20.17 -23.10 -1.48
CA LEU A 356 -21.28 -22.28 -1.97
C LEU A 356 -21.28 -22.12 -3.51
N GLY A 357 -20.37 -22.78 -4.23
CA GLY A 357 -20.22 -22.68 -5.69
C GLY A 357 -19.65 -21.33 -6.16
N VAL A 358 -18.94 -20.60 -5.28
CA VAL A 358 -18.32 -19.32 -5.61
C VAL A 358 -16.86 -19.52 -5.97
N ASP A 359 -16.47 -19.01 -7.13
CA ASP A 359 -15.08 -19.02 -7.61
C ASP A 359 -14.21 -18.03 -6.83
N THR A 360 -13.03 -18.46 -6.40
CA THR A 360 -12.01 -17.66 -5.71
C THR A 360 -10.74 -17.45 -6.54
N GLY A 361 -10.75 -17.87 -7.81
CA GLY A 361 -9.55 -17.90 -8.67
C GLY A 361 -8.42 -18.70 -8.01
N ASP A 362 -7.18 -18.32 -8.31
CA ASP A 362 -5.97 -18.94 -7.77
C ASP A 362 -5.53 -18.33 -6.41
N SER A 363 -6.46 -17.71 -5.69
CA SER A 363 -6.17 -17.11 -4.37
C SER A 363 -5.55 -18.13 -3.42
N SER A 364 -4.46 -17.75 -2.79
CA SER A 364 -3.73 -18.58 -1.83
C SER A 364 -3.19 -17.78 -0.63
N THR A 365 -3.70 -16.56 -0.45
CA THR A 365 -3.22 -15.61 0.57
C THR A 365 -4.36 -15.09 1.45
N GLN A 366 -4.10 -14.03 2.21
CA GLN A 366 -5.08 -13.30 3.03
C GLN A 366 -6.11 -12.51 2.20
N ILE A 367 -5.93 -12.43 0.90
CA ILE A 367 -6.87 -11.79 -0.02
C ILE A 367 -7.67 -12.89 -0.72
N VAL A 368 -8.97 -12.94 -0.49
CA VAL A 368 -9.87 -13.95 -1.04
C VAL A 368 -10.96 -13.26 -1.85
N PRO A 369 -10.90 -13.31 -3.18
CA PRO A 369 -11.99 -12.79 -4.01
C PRO A 369 -13.18 -13.75 -3.99
N ALA A 370 -14.40 -13.23 -3.84
CA ALA A 370 -15.62 -13.96 -4.16
C ALA A 370 -16.11 -13.48 -5.53
N ILE A 371 -15.77 -14.19 -6.60
CA ILE A 371 -16.02 -13.79 -7.97
C ILE A 371 -17.47 -14.11 -8.33
N VAL A 372 -18.24 -13.07 -8.64
CA VAL A 372 -19.68 -13.20 -8.98
C VAL A 372 -20.00 -12.79 -10.43
N GLY A 373 -19.01 -12.23 -11.14
CA GLY A 373 -19.08 -11.87 -12.54
C GLY A 373 -19.81 -10.56 -12.82
N ASP A 374 -21.07 -10.47 -12.47
CA ASP A 374 -21.95 -9.32 -12.73
C ASP A 374 -21.72 -8.18 -11.74
N GLU A 375 -21.75 -6.93 -12.22
CA GLU A 375 -21.50 -5.74 -11.41
C GLU A 375 -22.62 -5.45 -10.41
N ALA A 376 -23.88 -5.62 -10.85
CA ALA A 376 -25.05 -5.36 -10.00
C ALA A 376 -25.13 -6.39 -8.89
N ARG A 377 -24.82 -7.66 -9.20
CA ARG A 377 -24.75 -8.76 -8.22
C ARG A 377 -23.67 -8.50 -7.18
N ALA A 378 -22.48 -8.05 -7.59
CA ALA A 378 -21.39 -7.73 -6.65
C ALA A 378 -21.79 -6.59 -5.70
N LEU A 379 -22.47 -5.55 -6.21
CA LEU A 379 -22.98 -4.44 -5.39
C LEU A 379 -24.08 -4.87 -4.43
N ALA A 380 -25.02 -5.69 -4.90
CA ALA A 380 -26.10 -6.22 -4.07
C ALA A 380 -25.57 -7.07 -2.92
N LEU A 381 -24.59 -7.94 -3.22
CA LEU A 381 -23.91 -8.78 -2.23
C LEU A 381 -23.16 -7.94 -1.18
N ALA A 382 -22.41 -6.91 -1.61
CA ALA A 382 -21.74 -5.99 -0.69
C ALA A 382 -22.74 -5.27 0.24
N ALA A 383 -23.87 -4.79 -0.30
CA ALA A 383 -24.90 -4.12 0.47
C ALA A 383 -25.61 -5.08 1.46
N ALA A 384 -25.87 -6.33 1.05
CA ALA A 384 -26.46 -7.34 1.92
C ALA A 384 -25.56 -7.72 3.10
N LEU A 385 -24.24 -7.79 2.89
CA LEU A 385 -23.26 -7.99 3.94
C LEU A 385 -23.18 -6.78 4.88
N GLU A 386 -23.18 -5.56 4.34
CA GLU A 386 -23.11 -4.35 5.14
C GLU A 386 -24.31 -4.23 6.08
N GLN A 387 -25.52 -4.59 5.63
CA GLN A 387 -26.73 -4.67 6.48
C GLN A 387 -26.61 -5.69 7.62
N ARG A 388 -25.71 -6.67 7.49
CA ARG A 388 -25.37 -7.66 8.52
C ARG A 388 -24.18 -7.26 9.39
N GLY A 389 -23.70 -6.03 9.27
CA GLY A 389 -22.55 -5.55 10.04
C GLY A 389 -21.18 -5.97 9.49
N LEU A 390 -21.10 -6.37 8.22
CA LEU A 390 -19.89 -6.88 7.56
C LEU A 390 -19.52 -5.98 6.38
N LEU A 391 -18.35 -5.36 6.40
CA LEU A 391 -17.87 -4.54 5.29
C LEU A 391 -16.97 -5.38 4.37
N ALA A 392 -17.47 -5.72 3.18
CA ALA A 392 -16.70 -6.31 2.08
C ALA A 392 -16.98 -5.53 0.79
N VAL A 393 -15.93 -4.94 0.19
CA VAL A 393 -16.11 -3.99 -0.92
C VAL A 393 -16.23 -4.73 -2.25
N ALA A 394 -17.21 -4.32 -3.06
CA ALA A 394 -17.36 -4.78 -4.44
C ALA A 394 -16.30 -4.11 -5.35
N ILE A 395 -15.53 -4.91 -6.05
CA ILE A 395 -14.57 -4.49 -7.07
C ILE A 395 -15.16 -4.79 -8.45
N ARG A 396 -15.09 -3.80 -9.34
CA ARG A 396 -15.72 -3.80 -10.65
C ARG A 396 -14.79 -3.21 -11.72
N PRO A 397 -15.11 -3.34 -12.99
CA PRO A 397 -14.40 -2.62 -14.04
C PRO A 397 -14.35 -1.10 -13.78
N PRO A 398 -13.26 -0.42 -14.17
CA PRO A 398 -12.09 -0.93 -14.87
C PRO A 398 -10.99 -1.53 -13.98
N THR A 399 -11.21 -1.66 -12.65
CA THR A 399 -10.23 -2.19 -11.70
C THR A 399 -9.96 -3.68 -11.94
N VAL A 400 -10.99 -4.41 -12.35
CA VAL A 400 -10.91 -5.83 -12.79
C VAL A 400 -11.51 -5.95 -14.19
N PRO A 401 -11.21 -7.02 -14.96
CA PRO A 401 -11.80 -7.22 -16.28
C PRO A 401 -13.33 -7.28 -16.25
N ALA A 402 -13.97 -6.93 -17.37
CA ALA A 402 -15.42 -7.08 -17.51
C ALA A 402 -15.85 -8.54 -17.34
N GLY A 403 -16.97 -8.76 -16.65
CA GLY A 403 -17.46 -10.10 -16.34
C GLY A 403 -16.73 -10.79 -15.17
N THR A 404 -15.85 -10.10 -14.43
CA THR A 404 -15.12 -10.66 -13.29
C THR A 404 -15.30 -9.84 -12.01
N SER A 405 -16.43 -9.13 -11.89
CA SER A 405 -16.76 -8.38 -10.68
C SER A 405 -16.82 -9.30 -9.47
N ARG A 406 -16.36 -8.82 -8.33
CA ARG A 406 -16.16 -9.63 -7.13
C ARG A 406 -16.30 -8.84 -5.84
N LEU A 407 -16.55 -9.50 -4.73
CA LEU A 407 -16.14 -8.96 -3.44
C LEU A 407 -14.66 -9.25 -3.23
N ARG A 408 -13.89 -8.22 -2.90
CA ARG A 408 -12.49 -8.41 -2.47
C ARG A 408 -12.47 -8.52 -0.95
N ILE A 409 -12.42 -9.74 -0.45
CA ILE A 409 -12.37 -10.01 0.98
C ILE A 409 -10.91 -10.02 1.42
N ALA A 410 -10.55 -9.14 2.33
CA ALA A 410 -9.22 -9.04 2.91
C ALA A 410 -9.30 -9.42 4.39
N LEU A 411 -8.58 -10.47 4.76
CA LEU A 411 -8.51 -10.95 6.13
C LEU A 411 -7.42 -10.23 6.92
N SER A 412 -7.63 -10.13 8.23
CA SER A 412 -6.67 -9.57 9.18
C SER A 412 -6.47 -10.54 10.34
N ALA A 413 -5.25 -10.60 10.88
CA ALA A 413 -4.97 -11.33 12.11
C ALA A 413 -5.72 -10.77 13.33
N ALA A 414 -6.29 -9.57 13.20
CA ALA A 414 -7.20 -9.00 14.20
C ALA A 414 -8.61 -9.61 14.19
N HIS A 415 -8.99 -10.35 13.13
CA HIS A 415 -10.24 -11.10 13.10
C HIS A 415 -10.12 -12.36 13.98
N ARG A 416 -11.15 -12.61 14.77
CA ARG A 416 -11.29 -13.83 15.58
C ARG A 416 -12.01 -14.90 14.76
N ASP A 417 -11.95 -16.15 15.20
CA ASP A 417 -12.62 -17.26 14.52
C ASP A 417 -14.12 -17.01 14.36
N GLY A 418 -14.79 -16.49 15.39
CA GLY A 418 -16.20 -16.10 15.33
C GLY A 418 -16.50 -14.95 14.36
N ASP A 419 -15.54 -14.06 14.06
CA ASP A 419 -15.70 -13.03 13.04
C ASP A 419 -15.67 -13.65 11.63
N ILE A 420 -14.87 -14.72 11.43
CA ILE A 420 -14.82 -15.49 10.18
C ILE A 420 -16.10 -16.32 10.02
N ASP A 421 -16.63 -16.92 11.11
CA ASP A 421 -17.91 -17.61 11.10
C ASP A 421 -19.03 -16.66 10.67
N GLN A 422 -19.10 -15.48 11.28
CA GLN A 422 -20.09 -14.48 10.94
C GLN A 422 -20.01 -14.03 9.46
N LEU A 423 -18.80 -13.93 8.91
CA LEU A 423 -18.60 -13.64 7.49
C LEU A 423 -19.16 -14.77 6.60
N ILE A 424 -18.82 -16.02 6.91
CA ILE A 424 -19.25 -17.19 6.14
C ILE A 424 -20.80 -17.32 6.20
N ASP A 425 -21.41 -17.17 7.37
CA ASP A 425 -22.87 -17.18 7.53
C ASP A 425 -23.54 -16.02 6.74
N GLY A 426 -22.92 -14.83 6.79
CA GLY A 426 -23.38 -13.67 6.03
C GLY A 426 -23.33 -13.89 4.52
N LEU A 427 -22.25 -14.49 4.02
CA LEU A 427 -22.09 -14.85 2.60
C LEU A 427 -23.10 -15.93 2.20
N THR A 428 -23.28 -16.97 3.01
CA THR A 428 -24.26 -18.03 2.77
C THR A 428 -25.67 -17.46 2.63
N ALA A 429 -26.07 -16.60 3.57
CA ALA A 429 -27.40 -16.00 3.55
C ALA A 429 -27.59 -14.96 2.42
N ALA A 430 -26.52 -14.32 1.94
CA ALA A 430 -26.62 -13.33 0.88
C ALA A 430 -26.48 -13.91 -0.54
N LEU A 431 -25.97 -15.15 -0.66
CA LEU A 431 -25.83 -15.88 -1.92
C LEU A 431 -27.03 -16.83 -2.19
N ALA A 432 -27.76 -17.22 -1.14
CA ALA A 432 -29.01 -17.97 -1.24
C ALA A 432 -30.13 -17.13 -1.88
#